data_31654e46a1808c398e89782ec539d9fb
#
_entry.id   31654e46a1808c398e89782ec539d9fb
#
_cell.length_a   1.000
_cell.length_b   1.000
_cell.length_c   1.000
_cell.angle_alpha   90.00
_cell.angle_beta   90.00
_cell.angle_gamma   90.00
#
_symmetry.space_group_name_H-M   'P 1'
#
loop_
_entity.id
_entity.type
_entity.pdbx_description
1 polymer ?
#
loop_
_entity_poly.entity_id
_entity_poly.type
_entity_poly.pdbx_seq_one_letter_code
_entity_poly.pdbx_strand_id
1 'polypeptide(L)'
;ETGSYAVYVSYQTLPNSVSDAKYLVFHKGGVTEFKVNQRIGGGTWVYLGTFEFDKGSNDYGMVVLSNESSENGVICADAVRFGGGMGNISRGTVSGLPRYLEGARYSAQWAGMPYDVYGGKQGTNDYADDINARSNTINYLSGGSVFNPGQKGLGVPFEMNVALHSDAGYSKTNDIVGSLSIYTTDFNNGLLNSGNSRYASRDLADL
;
A
#
# COMPACT_ATOMS: atom_id res chain seq x y z
N GLU A 1 25.13 1.37 -10.11
CA GLU A 1 25.87 0.35 -9.35
C GLU A 1 25.23 -1.02 -9.60
N THR A 2 26.01 -2.10 -9.50
CA THR A 2 25.46 -3.46 -9.46
C THR A 2 24.77 -3.65 -8.12
N GLY A 3 23.56 -4.24 -8.10
CA GLY A 3 22.83 -4.49 -6.86
C GLY A 3 21.40 -4.91 -7.07
N SER A 4 20.70 -5.09 -5.97
CA SER A 4 19.29 -5.45 -5.91
C SER A 4 18.43 -4.19 -5.89
N TYR A 5 17.50 -4.08 -6.85
CA TYR A 5 16.65 -2.90 -7.01
C TYR A 5 15.18 -3.32 -7.12
N ALA A 6 14.34 -2.63 -6.38
CA ALA A 6 12.90 -2.73 -6.54
C ALA A 6 12.48 -2.09 -7.88
N VAL A 7 11.57 -2.72 -8.60
CA VAL A 7 11.02 -2.23 -9.87
C VAL A 7 9.56 -1.86 -9.70
N TYR A 8 9.22 -0.67 -10.14
CA TYR A 8 7.87 -0.12 -10.09
C TYR A 8 7.47 0.37 -11.48
N VAL A 9 6.19 0.28 -11.77
CA VAL A 9 5.56 0.87 -12.97
C VAL A 9 4.49 1.86 -12.57
N SER A 10 4.29 2.87 -13.41
CA SER A 10 3.20 3.84 -13.29
C SER A 10 2.41 3.87 -14.59
N TYR A 11 1.12 4.08 -14.47
CA TYR A 11 0.19 4.22 -15.58
C TYR A 11 -1.03 5.04 -15.14
N GLN A 12 -1.81 5.47 -16.09
CA GLN A 12 -3.12 6.06 -15.84
C GLN A 12 -4.21 5.01 -16.02
N THR A 13 -5.11 4.91 -15.06
CA THR A 13 -6.34 4.12 -15.21
C THR A 13 -7.33 4.87 -16.07
N LEU A 14 -7.76 4.25 -17.15
CA LEU A 14 -8.75 4.77 -18.08
C LEU A 14 -10.01 3.87 -18.06
N PRO A 15 -11.19 4.39 -18.47
CA PRO A 15 -12.42 3.59 -18.45
C PRO A 15 -12.36 2.29 -19.24
N ASN A 16 -11.51 2.23 -20.25
CA ASN A 16 -11.32 1.06 -21.12
C ASN A 16 -9.92 0.43 -20.98
N SER A 17 -9.25 0.64 -19.86
CA SER A 17 -7.98 -0.05 -19.57
C SER A 17 -8.16 -1.56 -19.50
N VAL A 18 -7.13 -2.30 -19.92
CA VAL A 18 -7.09 -3.77 -19.82
C VAL A 18 -6.75 -4.22 -18.41
N SER A 19 -7.10 -5.47 -18.07
CA SER A 19 -6.75 -6.07 -16.77
C SER A 19 -5.49 -6.96 -16.83
N ASP A 20 -4.88 -7.12 -18.00
CA ASP A 20 -3.78 -8.05 -18.25
C ASP A 20 -2.60 -7.40 -18.99
N ALA A 21 -2.35 -6.12 -18.77
CA ALA A 21 -1.20 -5.43 -19.36
C ALA A 21 0.11 -6.17 -19.02
N LYS A 22 0.81 -6.62 -20.06
CA LYS A 22 2.00 -7.48 -19.93
C LYS A 22 3.27 -6.64 -19.79
N TYR A 23 3.91 -6.72 -18.62
CA TYR A 23 5.21 -6.16 -18.35
C TYR A 23 6.27 -7.26 -18.27
N LEU A 24 7.41 -7.04 -18.91
CA LEU A 24 8.57 -7.93 -18.90
C LEU A 24 9.72 -7.19 -18.21
N VAL A 25 10.19 -7.70 -17.10
CA VAL A 25 11.36 -7.18 -16.39
C VAL A 25 12.57 -8.04 -16.79
N PHE A 26 13.53 -7.43 -17.49
CA PHE A 26 14.81 -8.05 -17.86
C PHE A 26 15.82 -7.74 -16.75
N HIS A 27 16.35 -8.76 -16.14
CA HIS A 27 17.26 -8.67 -15.01
C HIS A 27 18.35 -9.73 -15.09
N LYS A 28 19.35 -9.70 -14.21
CA LYS A 28 20.49 -10.61 -14.21
C LYS A 28 20.09 -12.10 -14.18
N GLY A 29 18.98 -12.45 -13.56
CA GLY A 29 18.46 -13.83 -13.49
C GLY A 29 17.60 -14.24 -14.69
N GLY A 30 17.44 -13.37 -15.71
CA GLY A 30 16.61 -13.64 -16.87
C GLY A 30 15.48 -12.64 -17.07
N VAL A 31 14.31 -13.12 -17.45
CA VAL A 31 13.12 -12.29 -17.70
C VAL A 31 11.97 -12.76 -16.83
N THR A 32 11.34 -11.81 -16.12
CA THR A 32 10.12 -12.10 -15.36
C THR A 32 8.95 -11.36 -15.98
N GLU A 33 7.87 -12.09 -16.26
CA GLU A 33 6.62 -11.56 -16.81
C GLU A 33 5.64 -11.24 -15.69
N PHE A 34 4.94 -10.10 -15.82
CA PHE A 34 3.85 -9.66 -14.95
C PHE A 34 2.64 -9.30 -15.79
N LYS A 35 1.45 -9.66 -15.30
CA LYS A 35 0.18 -9.15 -15.81
C LYS A 35 -0.37 -8.15 -14.80
N VAL A 36 -0.47 -6.91 -15.22
CA VAL A 36 -0.89 -5.79 -14.37
C VAL A 36 -2.29 -5.34 -14.76
N ASN A 37 -3.19 -5.33 -13.80
CA ASN A 37 -4.54 -4.81 -13.99
C ASN A 37 -4.51 -3.28 -13.99
N GLN A 38 -4.53 -2.67 -15.18
CA GLN A 38 -4.51 -1.21 -15.33
C GLN A 38 -5.87 -0.53 -15.10
N ARG A 39 -6.94 -1.31 -14.84
CA ARG A 39 -8.25 -0.77 -14.44
C ARG A 39 -8.23 -0.18 -13.03
N ILE A 40 -7.20 -0.50 -12.26
CA ILE A 40 -7.00 -0.05 -10.88
C ILE A 40 -5.54 0.38 -10.68
N GLY A 41 -5.26 1.13 -9.63
CA GLY A 41 -3.89 1.49 -9.24
C GLY A 41 -3.22 2.57 -10.10
N GLY A 42 -3.97 3.23 -11.00
CA GLY A 42 -3.44 4.36 -11.77
C GLY A 42 -3.10 5.57 -10.90
N GLY A 43 -2.14 6.38 -11.36
CA GLY A 43 -1.70 7.57 -10.64
C GLY A 43 -0.79 7.29 -9.45
N THR A 44 -0.28 6.07 -9.34
CA THR A 44 0.68 5.67 -8.31
C THR A 44 1.73 4.72 -8.87
N TRP A 45 2.69 4.34 -8.02
CA TRP A 45 3.69 3.35 -8.38
C TRP A 45 3.24 1.95 -7.96
N VAL A 46 3.14 1.05 -8.92
CA VAL A 46 2.82 -0.37 -8.71
C VAL A 46 4.13 -1.15 -8.63
N TYR A 47 4.36 -1.82 -7.50
CA TYR A 47 5.54 -2.64 -7.29
C TYR A 47 5.43 -3.96 -8.05
N LEU A 48 6.43 -4.29 -8.86
CA LEU A 48 6.51 -5.56 -9.58
C LEU A 48 7.34 -6.60 -8.86
N GLY A 49 8.48 -6.19 -8.31
CA GLY A 49 9.42 -7.10 -7.65
C GLY A 49 10.75 -6.44 -7.39
N THR A 50 11.65 -7.16 -6.72
CA THR A 50 13.04 -6.75 -6.52
C THR A 50 13.95 -7.73 -7.25
N PHE A 51 14.87 -7.20 -8.07
CA PHE A 51 15.70 -7.98 -8.98
C PHE A 51 17.15 -7.49 -8.94
N GLU A 52 18.08 -8.40 -9.25
CA GLU A 52 19.49 -8.07 -9.39
C GLU A 52 19.76 -7.47 -10.78
N PHE A 53 20.48 -6.36 -10.80
CA PHE A 53 20.94 -5.68 -12.02
C PHE A 53 22.43 -5.43 -11.96
N ASP A 54 23.08 -5.53 -13.12
CA ASP A 54 24.48 -5.16 -13.27
C ASP A 54 24.63 -3.68 -13.65
N LYS A 55 25.70 -3.07 -13.19
CA LYS A 55 26.09 -1.70 -13.57
C LYS A 55 26.36 -1.61 -15.07
N GLY A 56 25.94 -0.50 -15.67
CA GLY A 56 26.22 -0.15 -17.05
C GLY A 56 25.05 -0.39 -17.99
N SER A 57 25.27 -0.17 -19.27
CA SER A 57 24.29 -0.45 -20.32
C SER A 57 24.42 -1.90 -20.76
N ASN A 58 23.36 -2.67 -20.60
CA ASN A 58 23.28 -4.07 -20.99
C ASN A 58 21.82 -4.45 -21.28
N ASP A 59 21.61 -5.63 -21.86
CA ASP A 59 20.29 -6.11 -22.25
C ASP A 59 19.43 -6.60 -21.07
N TYR A 60 19.99 -6.61 -19.85
CA TYR A 60 19.34 -7.04 -18.62
C TYR A 60 19.16 -5.88 -17.63
N GLY A 61 18.62 -4.78 -18.08
CA GLY A 61 18.40 -3.60 -17.27
C GLY A 61 17.23 -2.77 -17.78
N MET A 62 16.16 -3.45 -18.22
CA MET A 62 15.01 -2.77 -18.83
C MET A 62 13.69 -3.39 -18.41
N VAL A 63 12.64 -2.61 -18.58
CA VAL A 63 11.25 -3.07 -18.49
C VAL A 63 10.59 -2.81 -19.85
N VAL A 64 9.95 -3.82 -20.39
CA VAL A 64 9.18 -3.73 -21.63
C VAL A 64 7.70 -3.86 -21.29
N LEU A 65 6.90 -2.93 -21.78
CA LEU A 65 5.44 -3.03 -21.78
C LEU A 65 5.01 -3.50 -23.17
N SER A 66 4.36 -4.66 -23.23
CA SER A 66 3.79 -5.17 -24.49
C SER A 66 2.45 -4.48 -24.78
N ASN A 67 2.13 -4.32 -26.05
CA ASN A 67 0.80 -3.93 -26.51
C ASN A 67 -0.15 -5.13 -26.72
N GLU A 68 0.28 -6.33 -26.35
CA GLU A 68 -0.55 -7.54 -26.37
C GLU A 68 -1.44 -7.61 -25.15
N SER A 69 -2.71 -7.91 -25.36
CA SER A 69 -3.72 -8.19 -24.32
C SER A 69 -4.70 -9.24 -24.84
N SER A 70 -5.27 -10.01 -23.93
CA SER A 70 -6.40 -10.89 -24.25
C SER A 70 -7.74 -10.13 -24.35
N GLU A 71 -7.73 -8.85 -24.01
CA GLU A 71 -8.89 -7.98 -23.97
C GLU A 71 -8.84 -6.87 -25.03
N ASN A 72 -9.99 -6.42 -25.45
CA ASN A 72 -10.09 -5.20 -26.26
C ASN A 72 -10.08 -3.98 -25.32
N GLY A 73 -8.98 -3.22 -25.33
CA GLY A 73 -8.85 -2.07 -24.45
C GLY A 73 -7.59 -1.29 -24.71
N VAL A 74 -7.28 -0.39 -23.78
CA VAL A 74 -6.12 0.48 -23.84
C VAL A 74 -5.07 -0.01 -22.82
N ILE A 75 -3.81 -0.07 -23.27
CA ILE A 75 -2.65 -0.24 -22.43
C ILE A 75 -1.96 1.12 -22.32
N CYS A 76 -1.87 1.64 -21.11
CA CYS A 76 -1.26 2.93 -20.83
C CYS A 76 0.20 2.73 -20.38
N ALA A 77 1.12 3.45 -21.03
CA ALA A 77 2.52 3.55 -20.64
C ALA A 77 2.81 4.95 -20.10
N ASP A 78 3.40 5.02 -18.91
CA ASP A 78 3.81 6.29 -18.30
C ASP A 78 5.27 6.20 -17.88
N ALA A 79 5.57 5.54 -16.76
CA ALA A 79 6.91 5.52 -16.21
C ALA A 79 7.30 4.17 -15.60
N VAL A 80 8.62 3.95 -15.55
CA VAL A 80 9.26 2.84 -14.83
C VAL A 80 10.28 3.41 -13.86
N ARG A 81 10.38 2.86 -12.68
CA ARG A 81 11.34 3.23 -11.67
C ARG A 81 12.12 2.02 -11.17
N PHE A 82 13.43 2.18 -11.08
CA PHE A 82 14.34 1.21 -10.50
C PHE A 82 14.90 1.75 -9.19
N GLY A 83 14.75 0.97 -8.13
CA GLY A 83 15.28 1.31 -6.81
C GLY A 83 14.56 2.50 -6.16
N GLY A 84 15.18 2.96 -5.09
CA GLY A 84 14.67 4.01 -4.24
C GLY A 84 13.45 3.57 -3.45
N GLY A 85 13.50 3.75 -2.15
CA GLY A 85 12.32 3.75 -1.33
C GLY A 85 11.38 4.81 -1.88
N MET A 86 10.11 4.49 -1.90
CA MET A 86 9.13 5.39 -2.48
C MET A 86 8.30 6.05 -1.43
N GLY A 87 8.73 5.96 -0.21
CA GLY A 87 8.14 6.70 0.86
C GLY A 87 7.94 8.15 0.42
N ASN A 88 7.02 8.82 0.99
CA ASN A 88 6.90 10.24 0.79
C ASN A 88 8.31 10.82 0.89
N ILE A 89 8.74 11.58 -0.13
CA ILE A 89 9.96 12.37 -0.04
C ILE A 89 9.66 13.45 1.00
N SER A 90 9.63 13.02 2.24
CA SER A 90 9.44 13.87 3.37
C SER A 90 10.82 14.36 3.77
N ARG A 91 11.01 15.66 3.76
CA ARG A 91 12.24 16.30 4.29
C ARG A 91 13.53 15.96 3.54
N GLY A 92 13.42 15.62 2.26
CA GLY A 92 14.60 15.48 1.38
C GLY A 92 15.36 14.17 1.50
N THR A 93 14.94 13.24 2.37
CA THR A 93 15.55 11.92 2.49
C THR A 93 14.61 10.83 1.99
N VAL A 94 15.20 9.81 1.37
CA VAL A 94 14.53 8.61 0.91
C VAL A 94 15.06 7.43 1.70
N SER A 95 14.19 6.58 2.21
CA SER A 95 14.58 5.43 3.05
C SER A 95 15.41 4.38 2.31
N GLY A 96 15.30 4.32 0.98
CA GLY A 96 15.89 3.24 0.18
C GLY A 96 15.11 1.93 0.23
N LEU A 97 14.02 1.84 1.00
CA LEU A 97 13.21 0.64 1.12
C LEU A 97 12.17 0.54 0.00
N PRO A 98 11.71 -0.68 -0.34
CA PRO A 98 10.55 -0.87 -1.18
C PRO A 98 9.31 -0.18 -0.58
N ARG A 99 8.47 0.37 -1.45
CA ARG A 99 7.33 1.16 -1.02
C ARG A 99 6.35 0.42 -0.11
N TYR A 100 6.16 -0.86 -0.33
CA TYR A 100 5.26 -1.68 0.49
C TYR A 100 5.73 -1.85 1.95
N LEU A 101 6.99 -1.52 2.26
CA LEU A 101 7.53 -1.48 3.61
C LEU A 101 7.44 -0.10 4.26
N GLU A 102 7.01 0.92 3.53
CA GLU A 102 7.03 2.31 4.00
C GLU A 102 5.66 2.90 4.32
N GLY A 103 4.59 2.32 3.77
CA GLY A 103 3.25 2.87 3.98
C GLY A 103 2.16 1.82 3.92
N ALA A 104 1.11 2.01 4.69
CA ALA A 104 -0.03 1.10 4.77
C ALA A 104 -0.73 0.94 3.42
N ARG A 105 -0.85 2.04 2.66
CA ARG A 105 -1.41 2.04 1.31
C ARG A 105 -0.67 1.05 0.40
N TYR A 106 0.65 1.11 0.39
CA TYR A 106 1.47 0.27 -0.49
C TYR A 106 1.56 -1.17 0.00
N SER A 107 1.54 -1.38 1.31
CA SER A 107 1.40 -2.73 1.89
C SER A 107 0.09 -3.38 1.49
N ALA A 108 -1.02 -2.66 1.57
CA ALA A 108 -2.34 -3.15 1.16
C ALA A 108 -2.38 -3.45 -0.35
N GLN A 109 -1.80 -2.59 -1.18
CA GLN A 109 -1.66 -2.81 -2.62
C GLN A 109 -0.85 -4.07 -2.92
N TRP A 110 0.30 -4.21 -2.29
CA TRP A 110 1.18 -5.37 -2.46
C TRP A 110 0.52 -6.68 -1.99
N ALA A 111 -0.27 -6.61 -0.92
CA ALA A 111 -1.05 -7.73 -0.41
C ALA A 111 -2.25 -8.11 -1.31
N GLY A 112 -2.48 -7.39 -2.41
CA GLY A 112 -3.57 -7.68 -3.35
C GLY A 112 -4.96 -7.27 -2.86
N MET A 113 -5.06 -6.33 -1.94
CA MET A 113 -6.35 -5.81 -1.49
C MET A 113 -7.05 -5.01 -2.59
N PRO A 114 -8.39 -4.90 -2.57
CA PRO A 114 -9.13 -4.06 -3.51
C PRO A 114 -8.68 -2.60 -3.48
N TYR A 115 -8.78 -1.93 -4.64
CA TYR A 115 -8.31 -0.56 -4.81
C TYR A 115 -8.96 0.43 -3.84
N ASP A 116 -10.24 0.28 -3.56
CA ASP A 116 -10.99 1.13 -2.62
C ASP A 116 -10.47 1.07 -1.18
N VAL A 117 -9.75 0.01 -0.82
CA VAL A 117 -9.10 -0.09 0.50
C VAL A 117 -7.93 0.87 0.61
N TYR A 118 -7.15 1.05 -0.44
CA TYR A 118 -5.91 1.84 -0.41
C TYR A 118 -5.88 3.05 -1.36
N GLY A 119 -6.92 3.27 -2.12
CA GLY A 119 -7.00 4.33 -3.14
C GLY A 119 -8.26 5.19 -3.02
N GLY A 120 -8.76 5.46 -1.84
CA GLY A 120 -10.00 6.20 -1.61
C GLY A 120 -10.01 7.63 -2.16
N LYS A 121 -8.83 8.24 -2.34
CA LYS A 121 -8.64 9.53 -3.03
C LYS A 121 -8.19 9.35 -4.48
N GLN A 122 -8.26 8.15 -5.02
CA GLN A 122 -7.96 7.83 -6.41
C GLN A 122 -6.56 8.30 -6.88
N GLY A 123 -5.57 8.23 -5.99
CA GLY A 123 -4.20 8.66 -6.28
C GLY A 123 -3.96 10.17 -6.28
N THR A 124 -4.99 10.98 -6.02
CA THR A 124 -4.85 12.45 -5.97
C THR A 124 -4.23 12.97 -4.69
N ASN A 125 -4.26 12.16 -3.61
CA ASN A 125 -3.68 12.51 -2.33
C ASN A 125 -3.10 11.26 -1.65
N ASP A 126 -1.82 11.01 -1.91
CA ASP A 126 -1.10 9.84 -1.44
C ASP A 126 -1.06 9.72 0.10
N TYR A 127 -0.86 10.85 0.77
CA TYR A 127 -0.82 10.91 2.24
C TYR A 127 -2.17 10.54 2.87
N ALA A 128 -3.26 11.08 2.35
CA ALA A 128 -4.59 10.77 2.84
C ALA A 128 -4.99 9.32 2.54
N ASP A 129 -4.62 8.79 1.37
CA ASP A 129 -4.83 7.38 1.03
C ASP A 129 -4.05 6.47 1.99
N ASP A 130 -2.80 6.82 2.34
CA ASP A 130 -1.98 6.03 3.27
C ASP A 130 -2.57 6.00 4.68
N ILE A 131 -2.99 7.15 5.21
CA ILE A 131 -3.61 7.22 6.54
C ILE A 131 -4.89 6.37 6.58
N ASN A 132 -5.76 6.50 5.58
CA ASN A 132 -7.04 5.82 5.55
C ASN A 132 -6.90 4.31 5.25
N ALA A 133 -5.86 3.89 4.55
CA ALA A 133 -5.64 2.50 4.22
C ALA A 133 -5.57 1.60 5.46
N ARG A 134 -5.10 2.10 6.59
CA ARG A 134 -5.00 1.34 7.85
C ARG A 134 -6.37 0.90 8.35
N SER A 135 -7.29 1.83 8.53
CA SER A 135 -8.65 1.51 8.98
C SER A 135 -9.47 0.79 7.90
N ASN A 136 -9.29 1.14 6.63
CA ASN A 136 -9.95 0.47 5.51
C ASN A 136 -9.53 -0.99 5.38
N THR A 137 -8.25 -1.29 5.63
CA THR A 137 -7.74 -2.66 5.66
C THR A 137 -8.47 -3.51 6.71
N ILE A 138 -8.61 -2.99 7.93
CA ILE A 138 -9.32 -3.70 9.00
C ILE A 138 -10.80 -3.86 8.65
N ASN A 139 -11.45 -2.82 8.13
CA ASN A 139 -12.84 -2.90 7.68
C ASN A 139 -13.04 -3.95 6.58
N TYR A 140 -12.13 -4.01 5.62
CA TYR A 140 -12.18 -5.01 4.56
C TYR A 140 -11.95 -6.42 5.08
N LEU A 141 -10.96 -6.62 5.92
CA LEU A 141 -10.68 -7.93 6.51
C LEU A 141 -11.85 -8.43 7.37
N SER A 142 -12.44 -7.56 8.19
CA SER A 142 -13.58 -7.91 9.07
C SER A 142 -14.92 -8.06 8.33
N GLY A 143 -15.07 -7.46 7.14
CA GLY A 143 -16.34 -7.44 6.42
C GLY A 143 -17.28 -6.34 6.92
N GLY A 144 -16.72 -5.19 7.26
CA GLY A 144 -17.44 -4.00 7.69
C GLY A 144 -17.23 -3.67 9.16
N SER A 145 -17.77 -2.53 9.54
CA SER A 145 -17.76 -2.03 10.91
C SER A 145 -19.03 -1.22 11.16
N VAL A 146 -19.23 -0.78 12.39
CA VAL A 146 -20.36 0.09 12.72
C VAL A 146 -20.34 1.41 11.94
N PHE A 147 -19.16 1.93 11.58
CA PHE A 147 -19.02 3.12 10.73
C PHE A 147 -19.16 2.82 9.24
N ASN A 148 -18.90 1.60 8.84
CA ASN A 148 -18.98 1.17 7.44
C ASN A 148 -19.65 -0.20 7.32
N PRO A 149 -20.95 -0.28 7.68
CA PRO A 149 -21.66 -1.56 7.76
C PRO A 149 -21.90 -2.22 6.40
N GLY A 150 -21.85 -1.43 5.32
CA GLY A 150 -22.04 -1.92 3.96
C GLY A 150 -20.75 -2.45 3.31
N GLN A 151 -19.61 -2.34 3.98
CA GLN A 151 -18.34 -2.82 3.43
C GLN A 151 -18.37 -4.33 3.29
N LYS A 152 -18.22 -4.81 2.07
CA LYS A 152 -17.96 -6.22 1.81
C LYS A 152 -16.51 -6.54 2.13
N GLY A 153 -16.27 -7.72 2.68
CA GLY A 153 -14.92 -8.14 3.04
C GLY A 153 -14.81 -9.62 3.29
N LEU A 154 -13.74 -10.01 3.96
CA LEU A 154 -13.36 -11.42 4.11
C LEU A 154 -13.99 -12.10 5.34
N GLY A 155 -14.64 -11.35 6.21
CA GLY A 155 -15.27 -11.88 7.43
C GLY A 155 -14.28 -12.43 8.45
N VAL A 156 -13.05 -11.91 8.47
CA VAL A 156 -12.05 -12.30 9.47
C VAL A 156 -12.48 -11.79 10.85
N PRO A 157 -12.60 -12.65 11.86
CA PRO A 157 -13.04 -12.23 13.19
C PRO A 157 -11.92 -11.53 13.96
N PHE A 158 -11.97 -10.20 14.01
CA PHE A 158 -11.09 -9.40 14.84
C PHE A 158 -11.82 -8.95 16.10
N GLU A 159 -11.23 -9.15 17.27
CA GLU A 159 -11.69 -8.55 18.51
C GLU A 159 -11.03 -7.19 18.76
N MET A 160 -9.75 -7.06 18.42
CA MET A 160 -8.96 -5.85 18.62
C MET A 160 -7.95 -5.65 17.50
N ASN A 161 -7.54 -4.41 17.30
CA ASN A 161 -6.39 -4.07 16.48
C ASN A 161 -5.54 -2.99 17.15
N VAL A 162 -4.25 -2.97 16.85
CA VAL A 162 -3.30 -1.97 17.35
C VAL A 162 -2.65 -1.26 16.17
N ALA A 163 -2.65 0.06 16.20
CA ALA A 163 -1.92 0.90 15.26
C ALA A 163 -0.79 1.62 16.01
N LEU A 164 0.44 1.41 15.55
CA LEU A 164 1.62 2.07 16.10
C LEU A 164 1.93 3.32 15.27
N HIS A 165 2.17 4.43 15.97
CA HIS A 165 2.58 5.70 15.40
C HIS A 165 3.83 6.19 16.12
N SER A 166 4.77 6.81 15.38
CA SER A 166 6.05 7.27 15.93
C SER A 166 6.21 8.79 16.00
N ASP A 167 5.19 9.55 15.58
CA ASP A 167 5.29 10.98 15.32
C ASP A 167 4.18 11.83 15.97
N ALA A 168 3.53 11.27 16.98
CA ALA A 168 2.38 11.91 17.63
C ALA A 168 2.72 13.19 18.42
N GLY A 169 3.99 13.48 18.65
CA GLY A 169 4.41 14.71 19.33
C GLY A 169 5.93 14.87 19.40
N TYR A 170 6.35 16.10 19.64
CA TYR A 170 7.74 16.46 19.92
C TYR A 170 7.81 17.55 20.97
N SER A 171 8.88 17.54 21.76
CA SER A 171 9.17 18.66 22.65
C SER A 171 9.97 19.74 21.91
N LYS A 172 9.87 20.99 22.33
CA LYS A 172 10.69 22.08 21.80
C LYS A 172 12.19 21.91 22.08
N THR A 173 12.50 21.11 23.08
CA THR A 173 13.86 20.79 23.54
C THR A 173 14.40 19.49 22.98
N ASN A 174 13.65 18.83 22.10
CA ASN A 174 14.00 17.54 21.49
C ASN A 174 14.11 16.38 22.49
N ASP A 175 13.48 16.53 23.66
CA ASP A 175 13.40 15.49 24.67
C ASP A 175 12.35 14.42 24.31
N ILE A 176 12.49 13.24 24.88
CA ILE A 176 11.50 12.17 24.76
C ILE A 176 10.19 12.62 25.46
N VAL A 177 9.10 12.65 24.69
CA VAL A 177 7.77 13.06 25.20
C VAL A 177 7.06 11.92 25.91
N GLY A 178 7.42 10.67 25.59
CA GLY A 178 6.82 9.46 26.14
C GLY A 178 5.90 8.76 25.13
N SER A 179 5.10 7.82 25.62
CA SER A 179 4.11 7.05 24.85
C SER A 179 2.70 7.56 25.14
N LEU A 180 1.85 7.53 24.11
CA LEU A 180 0.43 7.83 24.24
C LEU A 180 -0.36 6.67 23.66
N SER A 181 -1.18 6.02 24.50
CA SER A 181 -2.15 5.03 24.06
C SER A 181 -3.54 5.67 23.94
N ILE A 182 -4.22 5.41 22.83
CA ILE A 182 -5.56 5.95 22.57
C ILE A 182 -6.52 4.79 22.38
N TYR A 183 -7.60 4.80 23.09
CA TYR A 183 -8.67 3.81 23.00
C TYR A 183 -10.04 4.48 23.14
N THR A 184 -11.10 3.77 22.80
CA THR A 184 -12.47 4.23 23.05
C THR A 184 -13.30 3.14 23.74
N THR A 185 -14.04 3.52 24.75
CA THR A 185 -14.96 2.65 25.49
C THR A 185 -16.41 2.89 25.15
N ASP A 186 -16.77 4.05 24.61
CA ASP A 186 -18.15 4.49 24.43
C ASP A 186 -18.77 4.08 23.10
N PHE A 187 -17.92 3.75 22.12
CA PHE A 187 -18.35 3.38 20.80
C PHE A 187 -19.16 2.08 20.79
N ASN A 188 -20.19 1.98 19.94
CA ASN A 188 -21.07 0.82 19.82
C ASN A 188 -21.71 0.42 21.18
N ASN A 189 -22.20 1.41 21.94
CA ASN A 189 -22.78 1.23 23.31
C ASN A 189 -21.81 0.52 24.26
N GLY A 190 -20.53 0.75 24.12
CA GLY A 190 -19.49 0.17 24.97
C GLY A 190 -19.19 -1.31 24.70
N LEU A 191 -19.63 -1.85 23.56
CA LEU A 191 -19.45 -3.25 23.22
C LEU A 191 -18.58 -3.45 21.98
N LEU A 192 -17.81 -4.53 21.97
CA LEU A 192 -17.18 -5.12 20.79
C LEU A 192 -18.24 -5.86 19.94
N ASN A 193 -17.88 -6.27 18.71
CA ASN A 193 -18.78 -7.04 17.85
C ASN A 193 -19.15 -8.41 18.45
N SER A 194 -18.30 -8.97 19.28
CA SER A 194 -18.55 -10.19 20.06
C SER A 194 -19.57 -10.05 21.19
N GLY A 195 -19.96 -8.82 21.52
CA GLY A 195 -20.78 -8.49 22.70
C GLY A 195 -19.97 -8.28 23.98
N ASN A 196 -18.66 -8.44 23.94
CA ASN A 196 -17.80 -8.16 25.09
C ASN A 196 -17.64 -6.66 25.34
N SER A 197 -17.35 -6.28 26.56
CA SER A 197 -17.11 -4.87 26.94
C SER A 197 -15.87 -4.31 26.24
N ARG A 198 -15.93 -3.05 25.76
CA ARG A 198 -14.79 -2.31 25.21
C ARG A 198 -13.73 -1.94 26.25
N TYR A 199 -13.95 -2.21 27.52
CA TYR A 199 -12.89 -2.11 28.53
C TYR A 199 -11.68 -2.98 28.22
N ALA A 200 -11.83 -4.06 27.45
CA ALA A 200 -10.71 -4.80 26.90
C ALA A 200 -9.75 -3.95 26.05
N SER A 201 -10.25 -2.93 25.35
CA SER A 201 -9.40 -1.98 24.59
C SER A 201 -8.58 -1.08 25.51
N ARG A 202 -9.17 -0.68 26.66
CA ARG A 202 -8.45 0.05 27.71
C ARG A 202 -7.35 -0.83 28.32
N ASP A 203 -7.69 -2.03 28.71
CA ASP A 203 -6.75 -2.95 29.35
C ASP A 203 -5.56 -3.29 28.42
N LEU A 204 -5.82 -3.37 27.11
CA LEU A 204 -4.74 -3.51 26.10
C LEU A 204 -3.88 -2.23 25.98
N ALA A 205 -4.48 -1.05 26.12
CA ALA A 205 -3.77 0.23 26.00
C ALA A 205 -2.92 0.54 27.25
N ASP A 206 -3.26 -0.05 28.38
CA ASP A 206 -2.59 0.14 29.67
C ASP A 206 -1.40 -0.84 29.87
N LEU A 207 -1.22 -1.83 28.98
CA LEU A 207 -0.09 -2.75 28.97
C LEU A 207 1.16 -2.10 28.33
#